data_0ae0f2bfc7c324794a3acf59cbf22e40
#
_entry.id   0ae0f2bfc7c324794a3acf59cbf22e40
#
_cell.length_a   1.000
_cell.length_b   1.000
_cell.length_c   1.000
_cell.angle_alpha   90.00
_cell.angle_beta   90.00
_cell.angle_gamma   90.00
#
_symmetry.space_group_name_H-M   'P 1'
#
loop_
_entity.id
_entity.type
_entity.pdbx_description
1 polymer ?
#
loop_
_entity_poly.entity_id
_entity_poly.type
_entity_poly.pdbx_seq_one_letter_code
_entity_poly.pdbx_strand_id
1 'polypeptide(L)'
;MPSADPRFNEFVILQAQNAGLFLGQIPHPATGEKTLNLRAAKSVIDSLEMLSAKTHGNLTEAEEKLLGTALANLRPLYEKAAG
;
A
#
# COMPACT_ATOMS: atom_id res chain seq x y z
N MET A 1 13.58 22.24 -1.43
CA MET A 1 12.31 21.62 -1.88
C MET A 1 12.53 20.15 -2.20
N PRO A 2 11.60 19.28 -1.79
CA PRO A 2 11.72 17.87 -2.16
C PRO A 2 11.62 17.68 -3.66
N SER A 3 12.35 16.72 -4.17
CA SER A 3 12.31 16.35 -5.59
C SER A 3 11.53 15.04 -5.75
N ALA A 4 10.76 14.92 -6.82
CA ALA A 4 10.08 13.70 -7.14
C ALA A 4 11.09 12.59 -7.49
N ASP A 5 10.85 11.38 -6.97
CA ASP A 5 11.66 10.21 -7.25
C ASP A 5 10.75 9.11 -7.80
N PRO A 6 10.91 8.72 -9.07
CA PRO A 6 10.06 7.67 -9.65
C PRO A 6 10.10 6.35 -8.89
N ARG A 7 11.22 6.05 -8.21
CA ARG A 7 11.34 4.83 -7.40
C ARG A 7 10.38 4.83 -6.23
N PHE A 8 10.07 6.02 -5.70
CA PHE A 8 9.10 6.15 -4.61
C PHE A 8 7.71 5.72 -5.08
N ASN A 9 7.26 6.25 -6.22
CA ASN A 9 5.96 5.90 -6.79
C ASN A 9 5.88 4.41 -7.10
N GLU A 10 6.92 3.86 -7.73
CA GLU A 10 6.98 2.44 -8.06
C GLU A 10 6.89 1.57 -6.82
N PHE A 11 7.59 1.94 -5.76
CA PHE A 11 7.57 1.20 -4.49
C PHE A 11 6.17 1.22 -3.87
N VAL A 12 5.55 2.39 -3.77
CA VAL A 12 4.22 2.51 -3.17
C VAL A 12 3.18 1.73 -3.96
N ILE A 13 3.22 1.83 -5.30
CA ILE A 13 2.30 1.10 -6.17
C ILE A 13 2.47 -0.40 -6.00
N LEU A 14 3.71 -0.88 -5.97
CA LEU A 14 4.00 -2.30 -5.78
C LEU A 14 3.47 -2.80 -4.43
N GLN A 15 3.70 -2.04 -3.36
CA GLN A 15 3.21 -2.43 -2.04
C GLN A 15 1.69 -2.42 -1.98
N ALA A 16 1.05 -1.44 -2.62
CA ALA A 16 -0.41 -1.40 -2.69
C ALA A 16 -0.98 -2.60 -3.43
N GLN A 17 -0.34 -3.01 -4.52
CA GLN A 17 -0.73 -4.21 -5.27
C GLN A 17 -0.56 -5.47 -4.41
N ASN A 18 0.56 -5.58 -3.70
CA ASN A 18 0.80 -6.71 -2.79
C ASN A 18 -0.28 -6.78 -1.70
N ALA A 19 -0.63 -5.66 -1.10
CA ALA A 19 -1.70 -5.60 -0.10
C ALA A 19 -3.04 -6.02 -0.71
N GLY A 20 -3.34 -5.57 -1.93
CA GLY A 20 -4.53 -5.98 -2.66
C GLY A 20 -4.60 -7.48 -2.86
N LEU A 21 -3.46 -8.10 -3.21
CA LEU A 21 -3.33 -9.55 -3.33
C LEU A 21 -3.65 -10.24 -2.00
N PHE A 22 -3.03 -9.80 -0.92
CA PHE A 22 -3.20 -10.39 0.41
C PHE A 22 -4.60 -10.19 0.97
N LEU A 23 -5.31 -9.16 0.51
CA LEU A 23 -6.69 -8.89 0.90
C LEU A 23 -7.72 -9.57 -0.01
N GLY A 24 -7.26 -10.37 -0.97
CA GLY A 24 -8.15 -11.09 -1.87
C GLY A 24 -8.85 -10.23 -2.91
N GLN A 25 -8.36 -9.02 -3.14
CA GLN A 25 -8.96 -8.10 -4.13
C GLN A 25 -8.45 -8.35 -5.54
N ILE A 26 -7.25 -8.93 -5.65
CA ILE A 26 -6.59 -9.21 -6.93
C ILE A 26 -6.25 -10.70 -6.96
N PRO A 27 -6.54 -11.42 -8.06
CA PRO A 27 -6.14 -12.82 -8.17
C PRO A 27 -4.61 -12.95 -8.27
N HIS A 28 -4.08 -14.01 -7.68
CA HIS A 28 -2.64 -14.28 -7.73
C HIS A 28 -2.25 -14.54 -9.19
N PRO A 29 -1.23 -13.87 -9.72
CA PRO A 29 -0.87 -14.01 -11.14
C PRO A 29 -0.44 -15.41 -11.55
N ALA A 30 0.11 -16.19 -10.64
CA ALA A 30 0.57 -17.55 -10.95
C ALA A 30 -0.56 -18.57 -10.91
N THR A 31 -1.57 -18.41 -10.06
CA THR A 31 -2.62 -19.40 -9.86
C THR A 31 -3.99 -18.93 -10.31
N GLY A 32 -4.20 -17.63 -10.49
CA GLY A 32 -5.50 -17.04 -10.81
C GLY A 32 -6.48 -17.07 -9.63
N GLU A 33 -6.07 -17.54 -8.47
CA GLU A 33 -6.91 -17.64 -7.29
C GLU A 33 -6.77 -16.42 -6.39
N LYS A 34 -7.88 -16.00 -5.79
CA LYS A 34 -7.89 -14.96 -4.77
C LYS A 34 -7.69 -15.62 -3.42
N THR A 35 -6.69 -15.16 -2.68
CA THR A 35 -6.40 -15.66 -1.33
C THR A 35 -6.44 -14.52 -0.34
N LEU A 36 -6.67 -14.85 0.92
CA LEU A 36 -6.70 -13.88 2.00
C LEU A 36 -5.56 -14.18 2.97
N ASN A 37 -4.69 -13.19 3.18
CA ASN A 37 -3.61 -13.28 4.16
C ASN A 37 -3.56 -11.97 4.95
N LEU A 38 -4.32 -11.92 6.03
CA LEU A 38 -4.45 -10.70 6.83
C LEU A 38 -3.15 -10.27 7.49
N ARG A 39 -2.32 -11.22 7.90
CA ARG A 39 -1.04 -10.90 8.52
C ARG A 39 -0.10 -10.19 7.54
N ALA A 40 -0.01 -10.72 6.32
CA ALA A 40 0.80 -10.11 5.28
C ALA A 40 0.24 -8.75 4.86
N ALA A 41 -1.08 -8.64 4.72
CA ALA A 41 -1.74 -7.37 4.40
C ALA A 41 -1.45 -6.32 5.47
N LYS A 42 -1.56 -6.68 6.74
CA LYS A 42 -1.28 -5.75 7.84
C LYS A 42 0.17 -5.29 7.81
N SER A 43 1.09 -6.20 7.54
CA SER A 43 2.51 -5.87 7.44
C SER A 43 2.78 -4.83 6.36
N VAL A 44 2.15 -4.97 5.19
CA VAL A 44 2.29 -3.99 4.10
C VAL A 44 1.71 -2.64 4.52
N ILE A 45 0.52 -2.63 5.09
CA ILE A 45 -0.14 -1.38 5.52
C ILE A 45 0.71 -0.69 6.59
N ASP A 46 1.21 -1.43 7.57
CA ASP A 46 2.08 -0.89 8.62
C ASP A 46 3.36 -0.29 8.03
N SER A 47 3.92 -0.95 7.01
CA SER A 47 5.11 -0.45 6.32
C SER A 47 4.83 0.87 5.61
N LEU A 48 3.67 0.99 4.96
CA LEU A 48 3.28 2.23 4.29
C LEU A 48 3.01 3.35 5.30
N GLU A 49 2.43 3.03 6.44
CA GLU A 49 2.22 4.00 7.52
C GLU A 49 3.55 4.48 8.10
N MET A 50 4.47 3.57 8.32
CA MET A 50 5.82 3.91 8.77
C MET A 50 6.53 4.79 7.74
N LEU A 51 6.41 4.46 6.46
CA LEU A 51 7.00 5.23 5.38
C LEU A 51 6.44 6.66 5.38
N SER A 52 5.13 6.81 5.54
CA SER A 52 4.48 8.12 5.63
C SER A 52 5.07 8.96 6.76
N ALA A 53 5.23 8.36 7.94
CA ALA A 53 5.78 9.06 9.10
C ALA A 53 7.25 9.43 8.91
N LYS A 54 8.05 8.52 8.37
CA LYS A 54 9.49 8.73 8.20
C LYS A 54 9.84 9.69 7.07
N THR A 55 8.97 9.82 6.08
CA THR A 55 9.21 10.72 4.93
C THR A 55 8.47 12.04 5.06
N HIS A 56 7.79 12.28 6.18
CA HIS A 56 7.02 13.50 6.39
C HIS A 56 7.90 14.74 6.17
N GLY A 57 7.44 15.63 5.30
CA GLY A 57 8.18 16.85 4.94
C GLY A 57 9.20 16.67 3.83
N ASN A 58 9.46 15.44 3.38
CA ASN A 58 10.44 15.14 2.34
C ASN A 58 9.82 14.67 1.02
N LEU A 59 8.50 14.66 0.93
CA LEU A 59 7.79 14.22 -0.26
C LEU A 59 7.21 15.41 -1.02
N THR A 60 7.10 15.26 -2.35
CA THR A 60 6.32 16.20 -3.13
C THR A 60 4.84 16.02 -2.81
N GLU A 61 4.00 16.99 -3.18
CA GLU A 61 2.55 16.87 -3.01
C GLU A 61 2.00 15.63 -3.70
N ALA A 62 2.51 15.33 -4.91
CA ALA A 62 2.08 14.17 -5.66
C ALA A 62 2.43 12.87 -4.95
N GLU A 63 3.64 12.79 -4.36
CA GLU A 63 4.08 11.63 -3.60
C GLU A 63 3.27 11.44 -2.32
N GLU A 64 3.02 12.52 -1.59
CA GLU A 64 2.16 12.47 -0.40
C GLU A 64 0.75 12.02 -0.73
N LYS A 65 0.20 12.54 -1.83
CA LYS A 65 -1.14 12.17 -2.28
C LYS A 65 -1.24 10.69 -2.66
N LEU A 66 -0.24 10.20 -3.39
CA LEU A 66 -0.19 8.79 -3.78
C LEU A 66 -0.18 7.88 -2.54
N LEU A 67 0.71 8.16 -1.61
CA LEU A 67 0.83 7.36 -0.38
C LEU A 67 -0.44 7.45 0.47
N GLY A 68 -0.98 8.65 0.64
CA GLY A 68 -2.22 8.86 1.39
C GLY A 68 -3.41 8.16 0.76
N THR A 69 -3.52 8.18 -0.57
CA THR A 69 -4.58 7.50 -1.31
C THR A 69 -4.48 5.99 -1.14
N ALA A 70 -3.26 5.44 -1.23
CA ALA A 70 -3.04 4.01 -1.02
C ALA A 70 -3.51 3.57 0.36
N LEU A 71 -3.13 4.31 1.40
CA LEU A 71 -3.54 4.01 2.77
C LEU A 71 -5.05 4.18 2.97
N ALA A 72 -5.63 5.24 2.39
CA ALA A 72 -7.07 5.48 2.48
C ALA A 72 -7.90 4.37 1.84
N ASN A 73 -7.35 3.72 0.81
CA ASN A 73 -8.02 2.59 0.14
C ASN A 73 -7.79 1.26 0.86
N LEU A 74 -6.59 1.04 1.37
CA LEU A 74 -6.20 -0.24 1.96
C LEU A 74 -6.75 -0.46 3.37
N ARG A 75 -6.79 0.59 4.19
CA ARG A 75 -7.28 0.47 5.57
C ARG A 75 -8.72 -0.06 5.67
N PRO A 76 -9.70 0.51 4.95
CA PRO A 76 -11.06 -0.01 4.99
C PRO A 76 -11.17 -1.45 4.48
N LEU A 77 -10.41 -1.80 3.46
CA LEU A 77 -10.40 -3.16 2.92
C LEU A 77 -9.87 -4.16 3.96
N TYR A 78 -8.82 -3.77 4.67
CA TYR A 78 -8.28 -4.60 5.75
C TYR A 78 -9.29 -4.76 6.88
N GLU A 79 -9.88 -3.66 7.35
CA GLU A 79 -10.85 -3.68 8.44
C GLU A 79 -12.05 -4.56 8.09
N LYS A 80 -12.54 -4.45 6.87
CA LYS A 80 -13.66 -5.26 6.39
C LYS A 80 -13.30 -6.75 6.35
N ALA A 81 -12.10 -7.06 5.89
CA ALA A 81 -11.64 -8.45 5.80
C ALA A 81 -11.34 -9.05 7.16
N ALA A 82 -10.84 -8.24 8.09
CA ALA A 82 -10.48 -8.69 9.44
C ALA A 82 -11.69 -8.82 10.36
N GLY A 83 -12.69 -8.00 10.11
CA GLY A 83 -13.85 -7.90 10.96
C GLY A 83 -15.00 -8.72 10.66
#